data_5fcb28c38c2308d3e9e2dd633028881d
#
_entry.id   5fcb28c38c2308d3e9e2dd633028881d
#
_cell.length_a   1.000
_cell.length_b   1.000
_cell.length_c   1.000
_cell.angle_alpha   90.00
_cell.angle_beta   90.00
_cell.angle_gamma   90.00
#
_symmetry.space_group_name_H-M   'P 1'
#
loop_
_entity.id
_entity.type
_entity.pdbx_description
1 polymer ?
#
loop_
_entity_poly.entity_id
_entity_poly.type
_entity_poly.pdbx_seq_one_letter_code
_entity_poly.pdbx_strand_id
1 'polypeptide(L)'
;MVYNSFLFIWLFPIIFMVGNNLIVPYRKYFFLIVSYGIYIYYNKWMTLTLIAVSLISYFFAKYLERNQNKYLEKDQEKDLEKNLRKDPDKKNCGKETICGKGTICAGVIATILPLVVFKYGHFISENLSSFTDSFGFISDENHFSIIAPLGISFFTFQALSYVFDVYRKKYPAEQNLSNYLTYMAFFPSMIAGPINRYDQLMPQLNTVQGFNRPLAEKGLKMILWGMFLKVVIADRLQLYIDPVFDGFLQESGSSLLMAAILYSIQLYTDFAGYSLMAIGAAATLGYNLKQNFHNPYFSIGITDFWHRWHITLAHWLRDYIYIPLGGSRCSKKRNYANILITFAVSGIWHGANWTFIVWGLLHGLFQVIEKMLGLQKKKESQLSSTDIESSALKPRYFSMKNRSIRLARIVLTFFLITFLWIFFRMNTIEDAWIVIEKIFTSQDMHFGICEKFIYVFIAIVFIKDLIDEIRPSCNPFYHSKTWVRWATYLFIFTSILLFGVFDAGQFIYARF
;
A
#
# COMPACT_ATOMS: atom_id res chain seq x y z
N MET A 1 5.13 -5.49 -14.22
CA MET A 1 5.55 -4.48 -15.18
C MET A 1 6.18 -3.35 -14.41
N VAL A 2 7.45 -3.15 -14.60
CA VAL A 2 8.17 -2.04 -13.98
C VAL A 2 7.82 -0.81 -14.84
N TYR A 3 7.09 0.15 -14.29
CA TYR A 3 6.53 1.27 -15.05
C TYR A 3 7.60 2.23 -15.60
N ASN A 4 8.80 2.22 -15.03
CA ASN A 4 9.95 2.99 -15.53
C ASN A 4 10.80 2.24 -16.56
N SER A 5 10.36 1.05 -17.03
CA SER A 5 11.07 0.28 -18.04
C SER A 5 10.71 0.71 -19.47
N PHE A 6 11.66 0.60 -20.39
CA PHE A 6 11.39 0.78 -21.82
C PHE A 6 10.30 -0.16 -22.34
N LEU A 7 10.20 -1.37 -21.76
CA LEU A 7 9.12 -2.31 -22.10
C LEU A 7 7.74 -1.73 -21.84
N PHE A 8 7.56 -1.00 -20.73
CA PHE A 8 6.26 -0.33 -20.46
C PHE A 8 5.93 0.71 -21.51
N ILE A 9 6.90 1.56 -21.87
CA ILE A 9 6.71 2.65 -22.83
C ILE A 9 6.23 2.12 -24.19
N TRP A 10 6.77 0.97 -24.64
CA TRP A 10 6.40 0.38 -25.92
C TRP A 10 5.16 -0.51 -25.88
N LEU A 11 5.01 -1.30 -24.81
CA LEU A 11 3.92 -2.28 -24.71
C LEU A 11 2.60 -1.64 -24.29
N PHE A 12 2.64 -0.62 -23.43
CA PHE A 12 1.41 -0.02 -22.91
C PHE A 12 0.53 0.66 -23.97
N PRO A 13 1.05 1.42 -24.94
CA PRO A 13 0.24 1.93 -26.06
C PRO A 13 -0.47 0.82 -26.85
N ILE A 14 0.18 -0.32 -27.07
CA ILE A 14 -0.44 -1.48 -27.74
C ILE A 14 -1.56 -2.04 -26.89
N ILE A 15 -1.33 -2.25 -25.59
CA ILE A 15 -2.35 -2.72 -24.64
C ILE A 15 -3.54 -1.74 -24.61
N PHE A 16 -3.26 -0.44 -24.60
CA PHE A 16 -4.27 0.60 -24.61
C PHE A 16 -5.11 0.56 -25.90
N MET A 17 -4.48 0.49 -27.06
CA MET A 17 -5.17 0.45 -28.34
C MET A 17 -6.02 -0.81 -28.46
N VAL A 18 -5.48 -1.99 -28.20
CA VAL A 18 -6.21 -3.25 -28.28
C VAL A 18 -7.31 -3.31 -27.22
N GLY A 19 -6.98 -3.00 -25.97
CA GLY A 19 -7.91 -3.10 -24.84
C GLY A 19 -9.12 -2.20 -24.95
N ASN A 20 -9.00 -0.99 -25.53
CA ASN A 20 -10.13 -0.09 -25.71
C ASN A 20 -11.00 -0.41 -26.94
N ASN A 21 -10.49 -1.19 -27.90
CA ASN A 21 -11.26 -1.61 -29.09
C ASN A 21 -11.95 -2.97 -28.92
N LEU A 22 -11.63 -3.73 -27.88
CA LEU A 22 -12.26 -5.02 -27.62
C LEU A 22 -13.62 -4.85 -26.94
N ILE A 23 -14.60 -5.67 -27.37
CA ILE A 23 -15.88 -5.81 -26.67
C ILE A 23 -15.68 -6.54 -25.34
N VAL A 24 -16.57 -6.26 -24.37
CA VAL A 24 -16.42 -6.62 -22.95
C VAL A 24 -15.99 -8.06 -22.65
N PRO A 25 -16.65 -9.10 -23.19
CA PRO A 25 -16.26 -10.47 -22.83
C PRO A 25 -14.82 -10.79 -23.24
N TYR A 26 -14.38 -10.37 -24.43
CA TYR A 26 -13.01 -10.61 -24.90
C TYR A 26 -11.99 -9.71 -24.22
N ARG A 27 -12.36 -8.49 -23.85
CA ARG A 27 -11.50 -7.54 -23.13
C ARG A 27 -11.00 -8.09 -21.81
N LYS A 28 -11.85 -8.78 -21.07
CA LYS A 28 -11.48 -9.40 -19.80
C LYS A 28 -10.44 -10.51 -19.99
N TYR A 29 -10.66 -11.40 -20.95
CA TYR A 29 -9.68 -12.43 -21.29
C TYR A 29 -8.37 -11.86 -21.82
N PHE A 30 -8.44 -10.79 -22.60
CA PHE A 30 -7.25 -10.05 -23.03
C PHE A 30 -6.44 -9.54 -21.85
N PHE A 31 -7.08 -8.88 -20.87
CA PHE A 31 -6.37 -8.43 -19.68
C PHE A 31 -5.85 -9.57 -18.81
N LEU A 32 -6.55 -10.69 -18.73
CA LEU A 32 -6.06 -11.90 -18.08
C LEU A 32 -4.75 -12.38 -18.72
N ILE A 33 -4.74 -12.55 -20.04
CA ILE A 33 -3.58 -13.02 -20.81
C ILE A 33 -2.41 -12.04 -20.67
N VAL A 34 -2.66 -10.75 -20.86
CA VAL A 34 -1.64 -9.69 -20.74
C VAL A 34 -1.05 -9.66 -19.34
N SER A 35 -1.89 -9.74 -18.31
CA SER A 35 -1.44 -9.69 -16.91
C SER A 35 -0.54 -10.87 -16.55
N TYR A 36 -0.96 -12.09 -16.89
CA TYR A 36 -0.12 -13.27 -16.66
C TYR A 36 1.11 -13.28 -17.55
N GLY A 37 1.03 -12.85 -18.81
CA GLY A 37 2.17 -12.72 -19.70
C GLY A 37 3.24 -11.77 -19.16
N ILE A 38 2.82 -10.60 -18.67
CA ILE A 38 3.70 -9.64 -18.00
C ILE A 38 4.30 -10.25 -16.72
N TYR A 39 3.49 -10.94 -15.93
CA TYR A 39 3.97 -11.51 -14.67
C TYR A 39 4.97 -12.66 -14.91
N ILE A 40 4.71 -13.53 -15.89
CA ILE A 40 5.64 -14.60 -16.31
C ILE A 40 6.97 -14.00 -16.79
N TYR A 41 6.94 -12.93 -17.57
CA TYR A 41 8.16 -12.27 -18.07
C TYR A 41 9.08 -11.83 -16.93
N TYR A 42 8.53 -11.26 -15.84
CA TYR A 42 9.33 -10.78 -14.71
C TYR A 42 9.63 -11.84 -13.65
N ASN A 43 8.72 -12.79 -13.41
CA ASN A 43 8.81 -13.74 -12.29
C ASN A 43 9.05 -15.19 -12.73
N LYS A 44 9.03 -15.47 -14.04
CA LYS A 44 9.23 -16.83 -14.58
C LYS A 44 8.38 -17.87 -13.85
N TRP A 45 9.01 -18.95 -13.33
CA TRP A 45 8.34 -20.04 -12.62
C TRP A 45 7.65 -19.60 -11.31
N MET A 46 8.07 -18.49 -10.70
CA MET A 46 7.42 -17.95 -9.49
C MET A 46 5.99 -17.47 -9.74
N THR A 47 5.55 -17.36 -11.00
CA THR A 47 4.15 -17.15 -11.37
C THR A 47 3.23 -18.22 -10.77
N LEU A 48 3.73 -19.43 -10.54
CA LEU A 48 2.98 -20.49 -9.90
C LEU A 48 2.52 -20.11 -8.48
N THR A 49 3.25 -19.24 -7.78
CA THR A 49 2.85 -18.74 -6.46
C THR A 49 1.61 -17.85 -6.54
N LEU A 50 1.55 -16.95 -7.52
CA LEU A 50 0.34 -16.13 -7.75
C LEU A 50 -0.86 -17.02 -8.11
N ILE A 51 -0.66 -18.02 -8.97
CA ILE A 51 -1.71 -18.99 -9.34
C ILE A 51 -2.15 -19.77 -8.10
N ALA A 52 -1.22 -20.30 -7.31
CA ALA A 52 -1.52 -21.08 -6.11
C ALA A 52 -2.33 -20.26 -5.09
N VAL A 53 -1.90 -19.03 -4.76
CA VAL A 53 -2.63 -18.14 -3.83
C VAL A 53 -4.03 -17.84 -4.39
N SER A 54 -4.15 -17.61 -5.70
CA SER A 54 -5.44 -17.34 -6.33
C SER A 54 -6.37 -18.55 -6.29
N LEU A 55 -5.88 -19.76 -6.56
CA LEU A 55 -6.69 -20.98 -6.50
C LEU A 55 -7.09 -21.32 -5.07
N ILE A 56 -6.14 -21.26 -4.11
CA ILE A 56 -6.42 -21.51 -2.70
C ILE A 56 -7.54 -20.59 -2.22
N SER A 57 -7.40 -19.29 -2.40
CA SER A 57 -8.38 -18.30 -1.92
C SER A 57 -9.73 -18.42 -2.64
N TYR A 58 -9.76 -18.72 -3.95
CA TYR A 58 -10.97 -18.94 -4.73
C TYR A 58 -11.77 -20.16 -4.22
N PHE A 59 -11.12 -21.33 -4.18
CA PHE A 59 -11.81 -22.55 -3.77
C PHE A 59 -12.20 -22.50 -2.30
N PHE A 60 -11.36 -21.88 -1.46
CA PHE A 60 -11.67 -21.74 -0.04
C PHE A 60 -12.88 -20.81 0.18
N ALA A 61 -12.97 -19.69 -0.52
CA ALA A 61 -14.14 -18.81 -0.43
C ALA A 61 -15.44 -19.53 -0.87
N LYS A 62 -15.39 -20.31 -1.95
CA LYS A 62 -16.53 -21.15 -2.38
C LYS A 62 -16.92 -22.22 -1.35
N TYR A 63 -15.92 -22.85 -0.72
CA TYR A 63 -16.15 -23.79 0.35
C TYR A 63 -16.81 -23.15 1.58
N LEU A 64 -16.35 -21.95 1.96
CA LEU A 64 -16.95 -21.16 3.06
C LEU A 64 -18.42 -20.84 2.77
N GLU A 65 -18.72 -20.30 1.58
CA GLU A 65 -20.08 -19.96 1.19
C GLU A 65 -20.98 -21.19 1.21
N ARG A 66 -20.54 -22.31 0.60
CA ARG A 66 -21.30 -23.55 0.57
C ARG A 66 -21.62 -24.08 1.97
N ASN A 67 -20.65 -24.03 2.87
CA ASN A 67 -20.88 -24.46 4.24
C ASN A 67 -21.82 -23.51 5.00
N GLN A 68 -21.67 -22.20 4.82
CA GLN A 68 -22.59 -21.23 5.44
C GLN A 68 -24.04 -21.46 4.98
N ASN A 69 -24.27 -21.73 3.70
CA ASN A 69 -25.61 -22.00 3.17
C ASN A 69 -26.19 -23.30 3.76
N LYS A 70 -25.39 -24.37 3.87
CA LYS A 70 -25.84 -25.61 4.52
C LYS A 70 -26.22 -25.44 6.01
N TYR A 71 -25.50 -24.55 6.74
CA TYR A 71 -25.87 -24.26 8.13
C TYR A 71 -27.17 -23.47 8.21
N LEU A 72 -27.41 -22.51 7.30
CA LEU A 72 -28.65 -21.74 7.26
C LEU A 72 -29.85 -22.63 6.93
N GLU A 73 -29.71 -23.54 5.96
CA GLU A 73 -30.75 -24.51 5.60
C GLU A 73 -31.14 -25.38 6.81
N LYS A 74 -30.13 -25.95 7.52
CA LYS A 74 -30.37 -26.76 8.73
C LYS A 74 -31.00 -25.98 9.88
N ASP A 75 -30.65 -24.71 10.05
CA ASP A 75 -31.28 -23.87 11.11
C ASP A 75 -32.74 -23.54 10.75
N GLN A 76 -33.03 -23.28 9.46
CA GLN A 76 -34.40 -23.08 8.99
C GLN A 76 -35.25 -24.35 9.13
N GLU A 77 -34.72 -25.54 8.81
CA GLU A 77 -35.40 -26.81 9.05
C GLU A 77 -35.72 -27.03 10.52
N LYS A 78 -34.77 -26.76 11.41
CA LYS A 78 -34.96 -26.87 12.87
C LYS A 78 -35.99 -25.89 13.42
N ASP A 79 -36.02 -24.66 12.91
CA ASP A 79 -36.99 -23.66 13.31
C ASP A 79 -38.39 -24.00 12.77
N LEU A 80 -38.48 -24.60 11.58
CA LEU A 80 -39.74 -25.12 11.01
C LEU A 80 -40.27 -26.29 11.85
N GLU A 81 -39.42 -27.25 12.23
CA GLU A 81 -39.78 -28.37 13.14
C GLU A 81 -40.21 -27.86 14.52
N LYS A 82 -39.56 -26.86 15.08
CA LYS A 82 -39.95 -26.27 16.37
C LYS A 82 -41.29 -25.55 16.31
N ASN A 83 -41.56 -24.81 15.21
CA ASN A 83 -42.85 -24.15 15.00
C ASN A 83 -44.00 -25.16 14.83
N LEU A 84 -43.72 -26.31 14.28
CA LEU A 84 -44.68 -27.43 14.19
C LEU A 84 -44.97 -28.10 15.54
N ARG A 85 -44.04 -28.03 16.49
CA ARG A 85 -44.18 -28.67 17.84
C ARG A 85 -44.79 -27.77 18.92
N LYS A 86 -45.26 -26.54 18.57
CA LYS A 86 -45.95 -25.59 19.49
C LYS A 86 -45.36 -25.59 20.91
N ASP A 87 -44.14 -25.12 21.09
CA ASP A 87 -43.56 -24.87 22.43
C ASP A 87 -43.34 -23.35 22.59
N PRO A 88 -44.22 -22.58 23.30
CA PRO A 88 -44.22 -21.12 23.29
C PRO A 88 -43.12 -20.47 24.15
N ASP A 89 -42.35 -21.22 24.95
CA ASP A 89 -41.57 -20.63 26.04
C ASP A 89 -40.03 -20.63 25.87
N LYS A 90 -39.49 -20.82 24.67
CA LYS A 90 -38.07 -20.59 24.45
C LYS A 90 -37.78 -19.49 23.42
N LYS A 91 -37.72 -18.26 23.89
CA LYS A 91 -37.01 -17.17 23.21
C LYS A 91 -35.55 -17.58 23.01
N ASN A 92 -35.24 -18.22 21.87
CA ASN A 92 -33.87 -18.41 21.45
C ASN A 92 -33.33 -17.07 20.93
N CYS A 93 -32.46 -16.48 21.73
CA CYS A 93 -31.52 -15.47 21.27
C CYS A 93 -30.71 -16.08 20.12
N GLY A 94 -30.92 -15.63 18.88
CA GLY A 94 -30.26 -16.15 17.70
C GLY A 94 -28.76 -16.07 17.86
N LYS A 95 -28.12 -17.17 18.24
CA LYS A 95 -26.69 -17.37 18.01
C LYS A 95 -26.55 -17.54 16.50
N GLU A 96 -26.15 -16.49 15.82
CA GLU A 96 -25.61 -16.58 14.47
C GLU A 96 -24.53 -17.67 14.49
N THR A 97 -24.86 -18.86 14.00
CA THR A 97 -23.91 -19.98 13.88
C THR A 97 -23.04 -19.69 12.68
N ILE A 98 -22.04 -18.83 12.91
CA ILE A 98 -20.99 -18.53 11.94
C ILE A 98 -20.21 -19.83 11.74
N CYS A 99 -20.04 -20.25 10.50
CA CYS A 99 -19.16 -21.35 10.10
C CYS A 99 -17.89 -21.34 10.97
N GLY A 100 -17.54 -22.48 11.57
CA GLY A 100 -16.64 -22.57 12.72
C GLY A 100 -15.37 -21.72 12.56
N LYS A 101 -14.98 -21.03 13.63
CA LYS A 101 -13.77 -20.20 13.68
C LYS A 101 -12.51 -20.96 13.21
N GLY A 102 -12.46 -22.27 13.43
CA GLY A 102 -11.37 -23.13 12.95
C GLY A 102 -11.27 -23.18 11.42
N THR A 103 -12.41 -23.19 10.73
CA THR A 103 -12.41 -23.25 9.25
C THR A 103 -11.82 -21.98 8.64
N ILE A 104 -12.24 -20.80 9.10
CA ILE A 104 -11.67 -19.55 8.58
C ILE A 104 -10.17 -19.44 8.88
N CYS A 105 -9.73 -19.87 10.08
CA CYS A 105 -8.31 -19.89 10.43
C CYS A 105 -7.50 -20.77 9.47
N ALA A 106 -7.97 -21.98 9.13
CA ALA A 106 -7.30 -22.86 8.19
C ALA A 106 -7.12 -22.23 6.79
N GLY A 107 -8.16 -21.59 6.27
CA GLY A 107 -8.05 -20.92 4.95
C GLY A 107 -7.17 -19.68 4.96
N VAL A 108 -7.19 -18.91 6.04
CA VAL A 108 -6.28 -17.78 6.23
C VAL A 108 -4.84 -18.28 6.27
N ILE A 109 -4.54 -19.33 7.05
CA ILE A 109 -3.21 -19.95 7.13
C ILE A 109 -2.78 -20.44 5.75
N ALA A 110 -3.64 -21.19 5.04
CA ALA A 110 -3.31 -21.69 3.71
C ALA A 110 -3.02 -20.57 2.70
N THR A 111 -3.75 -19.44 2.78
CA THR A 111 -3.54 -18.29 1.90
C THR A 111 -2.26 -17.51 2.24
N ILE A 112 -1.88 -17.45 3.53
CA ILE A 112 -0.67 -16.75 3.99
C ILE A 112 0.58 -17.62 3.82
N LEU A 113 0.46 -18.94 3.85
CA LEU A 113 1.60 -19.86 3.85
C LEU A 113 2.64 -19.58 2.76
N PRO A 114 2.26 -19.32 1.48
CA PRO A 114 3.24 -18.95 0.46
C PRO A 114 4.02 -17.67 0.82
N LEU A 115 3.33 -16.65 1.38
CA LEU A 115 4.00 -15.43 1.84
C LEU A 115 5.01 -15.72 2.95
N VAL A 116 4.64 -16.57 3.93
CA VAL A 116 5.52 -16.94 5.04
C VAL A 116 6.75 -17.69 4.52
N VAL A 117 6.57 -18.66 3.64
CA VAL A 117 7.68 -19.45 3.10
C VAL A 117 8.63 -18.58 2.29
N PHE A 118 8.12 -17.79 1.33
CA PHE A 118 8.97 -17.03 0.41
C PHE A 118 9.58 -15.77 1.02
N LYS A 119 8.89 -15.09 1.92
CA LYS A 119 9.36 -13.82 2.48
C LYS A 119 9.99 -13.96 3.86
N TYR A 120 9.46 -14.85 4.71
CA TYR A 120 9.89 -14.97 6.11
C TYR A 120 10.70 -16.25 6.40
N GLY A 121 10.79 -17.17 5.43
CA GLY A 121 11.46 -18.45 5.62
C GLY A 121 12.90 -18.31 6.11
N HIS A 122 13.69 -17.43 5.48
CA HIS A 122 15.07 -17.13 5.88
C HIS A 122 15.13 -16.53 7.30
N PHE A 123 14.35 -15.48 7.56
CA PHE A 123 14.30 -14.83 8.88
C PHE A 123 13.90 -15.78 10.01
N ILE A 124 12.93 -16.66 9.77
CA ILE A 124 12.52 -17.67 10.75
C ILE A 124 13.65 -18.69 10.98
N SER A 125 14.30 -19.13 9.90
CA SER A 125 15.43 -20.07 9.97
C SER A 125 16.60 -19.50 10.77
N GLU A 126 17.02 -18.26 10.48
CA GLU A 126 18.12 -17.59 11.21
C GLU A 126 17.83 -17.40 12.70
N ASN A 127 16.61 -16.93 13.03
CA ASN A 127 16.25 -16.73 14.44
C ASN A 127 16.09 -18.07 15.17
N LEU A 128 15.65 -19.13 14.48
CA LEU A 128 15.52 -20.46 15.05
C LEU A 128 16.90 -21.10 15.27
N SER A 129 17.84 -21.00 14.32
CA SER A 129 19.20 -21.48 14.48
C SER A 129 19.91 -20.78 15.63
N SER A 130 19.85 -19.45 15.70
CA SER A 130 20.41 -18.67 16.81
C SER A 130 19.84 -19.08 18.17
N PHE A 131 18.55 -19.44 18.21
CA PHE A 131 17.92 -19.96 19.41
C PHE A 131 18.42 -21.36 19.75
N THR A 132 18.51 -22.29 18.79
CA THR A 132 19.00 -23.66 19.01
C THR A 132 20.47 -23.68 19.38
N ASP A 133 21.32 -22.83 18.78
CA ASP A 133 22.73 -22.70 19.12
C ASP A 133 22.93 -22.23 20.56
N SER A 134 22.04 -21.34 21.07
CA SER A 134 22.03 -20.91 22.47
C SER A 134 21.78 -22.06 23.46
N PHE A 135 21.19 -23.16 22.98
CA PHE A 135 20.97 -24.39 23.76
C PHE A 135 21.97 -25.51 23.43
N GLY A 136 23.02 -25.23 22.63
CA GLY A 136 24.07 -26.20 22.29
C GLY A 136 23.70 -27.20 21.19
N PHE A 137 22.65 -26.97 20.45
CA PHE A 137 22.30 -27.77 19.27
C PHE A 137 22.98 -27.14 18.02
N ILE A 138 23.97 -27.84 17.47
CA ILE A 138 24.65 -27.39 16.23
C ILE A 138 23.67 -27.59 15.08
N SER A 139 23.21 -26.49 14.47
CA SER A 139 22.44 -26.54 13.24
C SER A 139 23.38 -26.39 12.04
N ASP A 140 23.29 -27.32 11.09
CA ASP A 140 23.95 -27.16 9.78
C ASP A 140 23.47 -25.86 9.10
N GLU A 141 24.39 -24.99 8.72
CA GLU A 141 24.13 -23.71 8.07
C GLU A 141 23.63 -23.90 6.62
N ASN A 142 22.54 -24.60 6.41
CA ASN A 142 21.87 -24.62 5.13
C ASN A 142 20.97 -23.38 5.02
N HIS A 143 21.52 -22.26 4.60
CA HIS A 143 20.80 -21.02 4.33
C HIS A 143 19.81 -21.21 3.16
N PHE A 144 18.55 -21.31 3.51
CA PHE A 144 17.44 -21.43 2.57
C PHE A 144 17.09 -20.05 2.03
N SER A 145 17.83 -19.58 0.99
CA SER A 145 17.54 -18.30 0.35
C SER A 145 16.62 -18.49 -0.86
N ILE A 146 15.33 -18.27 -0.66
CA ILE A 146 14.36 -18.23 -1.77
C ILE A 146 14.04 -16.77 -2.08
N ILE A 147 14.21 -16.38 -3.36
CA ILE A 147 13.81 -15.05 -3.84
C ILE A 147 12.29 -14.97 -3.78
N ALA A 148 11.75 -13.93 -3.13
CA ALA A 148 10.31 -13.72 -3.05
C ALA A 148 9.73 -13.25 -4.40
N PRO A 149 8.59 -13.80 -4.85
CA PRO A 149 7.91 -13.32 -6.05
C PRO A 149 7.51 -11.85 -5.92
N LEU A 150 7.66 -11.07 -7.00
CA LEU A 150 7.24 -9.67 -7.01
C LEU A 150 5.74 -9.54 -6.69
N GLY A 151 5.42 -8.67 -5.74
CA GLY A 151 4.04 -8.37 -5.36
C GLY A 151 3.38 -9.41 -4.45
N ILE A 152 4.12 -10.42 -3.93
CA ILE A 152 3.54 -11.46 -3.07
C ILE A 152 2.76 -10.88 -1.88
N SER A 153 3.28 -9.84 -1.24
CA SER A 153 2.61 -9.17 -0.13
C SER A 153 1.29 -8.52 -0.54
N PHE A 154 1.24 -7.92 -1.74
CA PHE A 154 0.06 -7.23 -2.27
C PHE A 154 -1.04 -8.21 -2.67
N PHE A 155 -0.74 -9.21 -3.50
CA PHE A 155 -1.76 -10.15 -3.93
C PHE A 155 -2.22 -11.09 -2.80
N THR A 156 -1.37 -11.37 -1.79
CA THR A 156 -1.81 -12.11 -0.59
C THR A 156 -2.83 -11.30 0.21
N PHE A 157 -2.60 -9.99 0.42
CA PHE A 157 -3.58 -9.13 1.08
C PHE A 157 -4.87 -8.96 0.27
N GLN A 158 -4.77 -8.93 -1.06
CA GLN A 158 -5.92 -8.92 -1.95
C GLN A 158 -6.74 -10.21 -1.81
N ALA A 159 -6.10 -11.39 -1.81
CA ALA A 159 -6.71 -12.68 -1.59
C ALA A 159 -7.38 -12.80 -0.21
N LEU A 160 -6.67 -12.39 0.85
CA LEU A 160 -7.19 -12.40 2.23
C LEU A 160 -8.41 -11.51 2.37
N SER A 161 -8.39 -10.30 1.78
CA SER A 161 -9.56 -9.41 1.82
C SER A 161 -10.79 -10.06 1.20
N TYR A 162 -10.61 -10.78 0.08
CA TYR A 162 -11.70 -11.52 -0.57
C TYR A 162 -12.25 -12.63 0.33
N VAL A 163 -11.39 -13.47 0.92
CA VAL A 163 -11.79 -14.55 1.83
C VAL A 163 -12.53 -14.02 3.05
N PHE A 164 -12.01 -12.94 3.67
CA PHE A 164 -12.67 -12.31 4.82
C PHE A 164 -14.02 -11.70 4.48
N ASP A 165 -14.14 -11.04 3.33
CA ASP A 165 -15.37 -10.38 2.93
C ASP A 165 -16.46 -11.40 2.56
N VAL A 166 -16.12 -12.53 1.91
CA VAL A 166 -17.04 -13.66 1.69
C VAL A 166 -17.46 -14.28 3.03
N TYR A 167 -16.52 -14.52 3.95
CA TYR A 167 -16.83 -15.02 5.28
C TYR A 167 -17.81 -14.13 6.05
N ARG A 168 -17.65 -12.79 5.92
CA ARG A 168 -18.54 -11.79 6.52
C ARG A 168 -19.85 -11.60 5.74
N LYS A 169 -20.09 -12.39 4.69
CA LYS A 169 -21.28 -12.30 3.82
C LYS A 169 -21.47 -10.92 3.18
N LYS A 170 -20.37 -10.21 2.94
CA LYS A 170 -20.43 -8.89 2.30
C LYS A 170 -20.85 -9.02 0.82
N TYR A 171 -20.44 -10.09 0.17
CA TYR A 171 -20.84 -10.50 -1.18
C TYR A 171 -20.66 -12.02 -1.33
N PRO A 172 -21.36 -12.65 -2.31
CA PRO A 172 -21.20 -14.06 -2.59
C PRO A 172 -19.81 -14.38 -3.18
N ALA A 173 -19.38 -15.63 -3.08
CA ALA A 173 -18.15 -16.07 -3.72
C ALA A 173 -18.27 -16.02 -5.24
N GLU A 174 -17.22 -15.58 -5.93
CA GLU A 174 -17.17 -15.56 -7.40
C GLU A 174 -17.29 -16.98 -7.96
N GLN A 175 -18.19 -17.17 -8.91
CA GLN A 175 -18.43 -18.47 -9.49
C GLN A 175 -17.52 -18.76 -10.68
N ASN A 176 -17.07 -17.73 -11.38
CA ASN A 176 -16.22 -17.85 -12.55
C ASN A 176 -14.74 -17.66 -12.20
N LEU A 177 -13.96 -18.73 -12.34
CA LEU A 177 -12.53 -18.73 -12.03
C LEU A 177 -11.77 -17.69 -12.87
N SER A 178 -12.10 -17.50 -14.15
CA SER A 178 -11.38 -16.53 -15.00
C SER A 178 -11.60 -15.09 -14.52
N ASN A 179 -12.78 -14.76 -14.00
CA ASN A 179 -13.05 -13.46 -13.37
C ASN A 179 -12.14 -13.24 -12.17
N TYR A 180 -12.08 -14.26 -11.30
CA TYR A 180 -11.27 -14.17 -10.09
C TYR A 180 -9.77 -14.07 -10.42
N LEU A 181 -9.28 -14.86 -11.37
CA LEU A 181 -7.88 -14.77 -11.82
C LEU A 181 -7.56 -13.41 -12.45
N THR A 182 -8.51 -12.81 -13.21
CA THR A 182 -8.33 -11.45 -13.74
C THR A 182 -8.27 -10.41 -12.62
N TYR A 183 -9.11 -10.54 -11.60
CA TYR A 183 -9.08 -9.68 -10.41
C TYR A 183 -7.74 -9.77 -9.69
N MET A 184 -7.24 -10.99 -9.43
CA MET A 184 -5.99 -11.23 -8.71
C MET A 184 -4.76 -10.72 -9.46
N ALA A 185 -4.73 -10.91 -10.79
CA ALA A 185 -3.59 -10.59 -11.63
C ALA A 185 -3.73 -9.27 -12.41
N PHE A 186 -4.68 -8.40 -12.06
CA PHE A 186 -4.92 -7.15 -12.80
C PHE A 186 -3.66 -6.29 -12.89
N PHE A 187 -2.99 -6.32 -14.06
CA PHE A 187 -1.61 -5.84 -14.23
C PHE A 187 -1.36 -4.41 -13.77
N PRO A 188 -2.32 -3.45 -13.87
CA PRO A 188 -2.02 -2.10 -13.41
C PRO A 188 -1.74 -1.99 -11.91
N SER A 189 -2.22 -2.91 -11.09
CA SER A 189 -2.06 -2.84 -9.63
C SER A 189 -1.33 -4.03 -9.01
N MET A 190 -1.04 -5.06 -9.79
CA MET A 190 -0.60 -6.37 -9.30
C MET A 190 0.74 -6.34 -8.53
N ILE A 191 1.72 -5.53 -8.96
CA ILE A 191 3.07 -5.55 -8.38
C ILE A 191 3.17 -4.65 -7.15
N ALA A 192 2.74 -3.39 -7.26
CA ALA A 192 2.87 -2.39 -6.19
C ALA A 192 1.86 -1.24 -6.32
N GLY A 193 0.73 -1.48 -6.97
CA GLY A 193 -0.37 -0.53 -7.06
C GLY A 193 -1.20 -0.45 -5.78
N PRO A 194 -2.32 0.27 -5.80
CA PRO A 194 -3.29 0.23 -4.72
C PRO A 194 -3.79 -1.19 -4.46
N ILE A 195 -3.95 -1.58 -3.19
CA ILE A 195 -4.53 -2.88 -2.81
C ILE A 195 -6.02 -2.84 -3.15
N ASN A 196 -6.40 -3.52 -4.24
CA ASN A 196 -7.77 -3.53 -4.71
C ASN A 196 -8.62 -4.50 -3.90
N ARG A 197 -9.87 -4.12 -3.65
CA ARG A 197 -10.87 -5.03 -3.10
C ARG A 197 -11.76 -5.56 -4.20
N TYR A 198 -12.27 -6.78 -3.99
CA TYR A 198 -13.11 -7.46 -4.97
C TYR A 198 -14.35 -6.62 -5.33
N ASP A 199 -15.05 -6.09 -4.33
CA ASP A 199 -16.26 -5.26 -4.49
C ASP A 199 -16.01 -3.91 -5.22
N GLN A 200 -14.77 -3.48 -5.37
CA GLN A 200 -14.40 -2.23 -6.03
C GLN A 200 -13.94 -2.42 -7.46
N LEU A 201 -13.14 -3.46 -7.72
CA LEU A 201 -12.56 -3.71 -9.05
C LEU A 201 -13.45 -4.61 -9.91
N MET A 202 -14.01 -5.68 -9.32
CA MET A 202 -14.74 -6.69 -10.10
C MET A 202 -15.99 -6.15 -10.80
N PRO A 203 -16.83 -5.31 -10.19
CA PRO A 203 -17.95 -4.67 -10.91
C PRO A 203 -17.51 -3.89 -12.13
N GLN A 204 -16.37 -3.19 -12.06
CA GLN A 204 -15.83 -2.43 -13.20
C GLN A 204 -15.33 -3.36 -14.32
N LEU A 205 -14.71 -4.50 -13.98
CA LEU A 205 -14.25 -5.49 -14.95
C LEU A 205 -15.42 -6.19 -15.67
N ASN A 206 -16.59 -6.30 -15.04
CA ASN A 206 -17.78 -6.93 -15.58
C ASN A 206 -18.70 -5.95 -16.34
N THR A 207 -18.53 -4.65 -16.18
CA THR A 207 -19.34 -3.64 -16.87
C THR A 207 -18.73 -3.25 -18.22
N VAL A 208 -19.60 -2.83 -19.15
CA VAL A 208 -19.16 -2.29 -20.44
C VAL A 208 -18.52 -0.92 -20.20
N GLN A 209 -17.20 -0.87 -20.23
CA GLN A 209 -16.46 0.38 -20.24
C GLN A 209 -16.12 0.72 -21.70
N GLY A 210 -16.92 1.57 -22.33
CA GLY A 210 -16.49 2.24 -23.56
C GLY A 210 -15.28 3.15 -23.30
N PHE A 211 -14.58 3.58 -24.33
CA PHE A 211 -13.50 4.55 -24.20
C PHE A 211 -14.02 5.85 -23.54
N ASN A 212 -13.49 6.14 -22.38
CA ASN A 212 -13.84 7.34 -21.60
C ASN A 212 -12.71 8.35 -21.72
N ARG A 213 -12.85 9.30 -22.66
CA ARG A 213 -11.82 10.32 -22.93
C ARG A 213 -11.44 11.15 -21.70
N PRO A 214 -12.36 11.71 -20.88
CA PRO A 214 -11.99 12.45 -19.67
C PRO A 214 -11.17 11.61 -18.67
N LEU A 215 -11.53 10.35 -18.48
CA LEU A 215 -10.81 9.44 -17.59
C LEU A 215 -9.43 9.07 -18.15
N ALA A 216 -9.33 8.86 -19.48
CA ALA A 216 -8.07 8.58 -20.15
C ALA A 216 -7.10 9.79 -20.09
N GLU A 217 -7.60 11.01 -20.34
CA GLU A 217 -6.81 12.23 -20.19
C GLU A 217 -6.30 12.40 -18.75
N LYS A 218 -7.15 12.15 -17.75
CA LYS A 218 -6.74 12.14 -16.35
C LYS A 218 -5.65 11.09 -16.11
N GLY A 219 -5.83 9.89 -16.63
CA GLY A 219 -4.88 8.79 -16.53
C GLY A 219 -3.51 9.12 -17.11
N LEU A 220 -3.46 9.70 -18.30
CA LEU A 220 -2.20 10.13 -18.94
C LEU A 220 -1.45 11.19 -18.13
N LYS A 221 -2.18 12.15 -17.53
CA LYS A 221 -1.58 13.15 -16.63
C LYS A 221 -0.98 12.51 -15.39
N MET A 222 -1.67 11.49 -14.84
CA MET A 222 -1.18 10.74 -13.69
C MET A 222 0.06 9.91 -14.03
N ILE A 223 0.10 9.29 -15.22
CA ILE A 223 1.29 8.56 -15.71
C ILE A 223 2.46 9.54 -15.88
N LEU A 224 2.25 10.67 -16.51
CA LEU A 224 3.30 11.68 -16.76
C LEU A 224 3.89 12.20 -15.44
N TRP A 225 3.04 12.59 -14.48
CA TRP A 225 3.49 13.04 -13.17
C TRP A 225 4.14 11.93 -12.36
N GLY A 226 3.56 10.73 -12.38
CA GLY A 226 4.11 9.56 -11.69
C GLY A 226 5.49 9.16 -12.23
N MET A 227 5.69 9.21 -13.55
CA MET A 227 6.98 8.96 -14.19
C MET A 227 8.02 10.01 -13.78
N PHE A 228 7.65 11.31 -13.75
CA PHE A 228 8.53 12.36 -13.27
C PHE A 228 8.99 12.11 -11.82
N LEU A 229 8.06 11.79 -10.90
CA LEU A 229 8.39 11.48 -9.52
C LEU A 229 9.35 10.29 -9.41
N LYS A 230 9.13 9.24 -10.21
CA LYS A 230 9.92 8.01 -10.16
C LYS A 230 11.29 8.22 -10.78
N VAL A 231 11.38 8.59 -12.08
CA VAL A 231 12.65 8.54 -12.80
C VAL A 231 13.51 9.80 -12.64
N VAL A 232 12.91 10.98 -12.39
CA VAL A 232 13.67 12.24 -12.25
C VAL A 232 14.08 12.47 -10.80
N ILE A 233 13.27 12.01 -9.83
CA ILE A 233 13.52 12.29 -8.42
C ILE A 233 13.94 11.03 -7.68
N ALA A 234 13.07 10.02 -7.56
CA ALA A 234 13.34 8.87 -6.70
C ALA A 234 14.56 8.06 -7.15
N ASP A 235 14.62 7.64 -8.42
CA ASP A 235 15.71 6.82 -8.94
C ASP A 235 17.04 7.59 -8.96
N ARG A 236 16.98 8.89 -9.16
CA ARG A 236 18.18 9.74 -9.09
C ARG A 236 18.66 9.96 -7.66
N LEU A 237 17.75 10.22 -6.72
CA LEU A 237 18.10 10.33 -5.30
C LEU A 237 18.75 9.05 -4.77
N GLN A 238 18.33 7.89 -5.26
CA GLN A 238 18.92 6.61 -4.87
C GLN A 238 20.43 6.56 -5.09
N LEU A 239 20.93 7.12 -6.19
CA LEU A 239 22.36 7.14 -6.53
C LEU A 239 23.23 7.88 -5.50
N TYR A 240 22.63 8.81 -4.75
CA TYR A 240 23.33 9.60 -3.72
C TYR A 240 23.08 9.06 -2.31
N ILE A 241 21.88 8.53 -2.05
CA ILE A 241 21.48 8.10 -0.72
C ILE A 241 22.05 6.73 -0.37
N ASP A 242 22.04 5.78 -1.31
CA ASP A 242 22.52 4.42 -1.06
C ASP A 242 24.01 4.43 -0.60
N PRO A 243 24.96 5.10 -1.27
CA PRO A 243 26.35 5.14 -0.82
C PRO A 243 26.54 5.73 0.58
N VAL A 244 25.76 6.77 0.94
CA VAL A 244 25.86 7.40 2.26
C VAL A 244 25.37 6.46 3.36
N PHE A 245 24.24 5.77 3.17
CA PHE A 245 23.77 4.82 4.17
C PHE A 245 24.60 3.53 4.20
N ASP A 246 25.11 3.07 3.08
CA ASP A 246 25.96 1.88 3.03
C ASP A 246 27.34 2.14 3.67
N GLY A 247 27.83 3.40 3.60
CA GLY A 247 29.07 3.87 4.23
C GLY A 247 28.87 4.63 5.55
N PHE A 248 27.75 4.45 6.26
CA PHE A 248 27.34 5.28 7.41
C PHE A 248 28.37 5.43 8.53
N LEU A 249 29.27 4.44 8.69
CA LEU A 249 30.33 4.49 9.71
C LEU A 249 31.38 5.58 9.42
N GLN A 250 31.63 5.89 8.15
CA GLN A 250 32.61 6.90 7.69
C GLN A 250 31.97 8.27 7.46
N GLU A 251 30.63 8.34 7.35
CA GLU A 251 29.92 9.57 7.04
C GLU A 251 29.78 10.51 8.25
N SER A 252 29.71 11.81 7.97
CA SER A 252 29.43 12.82 8.99
C SER A 252 27.95 12.78 9.41
N GLY A 253 27.62 13.24 10.62
CA GLY A 253 26.25 13.32 11.10
C GLY A 253 25.37 14.24 10.23
N SER A 254 25.93 15.31 9.67
CA SER A 254 25.21 16.21 8.77
C SER A 254 24.92 15.54 7.41
N SER A 255 25.85 14.74 6.86
CA SER A 255 25.61 13.93 5.66
C SER A 255 24.49 12.92 5.91
N LEU A 256 24.51 12.22 7.05
CA LEU A 256 23.48 11.26 7.44
C LEU A 256 22.10 11.90 7.65
N LEU A 257 22.05 13.10 8.27
CA LEU A 257 20.80 13.85 8.41
C LEU A 257 20.23 14.24 7.05
N MET A 258 21.08 14.75 6.15
CA MET A 258 20.65 15.10 4.79
C MET A 258 20.19 13.87 4.02
N ALA A 259 20.92 12.75 4.12
CA ALA A 259 20.52 11.48 3.52
C ALA A 259 19.16 10.99 4.06
N ALA A 260 18.90 11.11 5.37
CA ALA A 260 17.62 10.74 5.97
C ALA A 260 16.46 11.61 5.47
N ILE A 261 16.68 12.92 5.32
CA ILE A 261 15.69 13.85 4.73
C ILE A 261 15.42 13.47 3.27
N LEU A 262 16.47 13.28 2.48
CA LEU A 262 16.35 12.91 1.06
C LEU A 262 15.74 11.52 0.89
N TYR A 263 16.03 10.58 1.80
CA TYR A 263 15.40 9.25 1.80
C TYR A 263 13.89 9.32 2.05
N SER A 264 13.43 10.20 2.93
CA SER A 264 12.00 10.45 3.13
C SER A 264 11.35 10.90 1.82
N ILE A 265 12.01 11.80 1.09
CA ILE A 265 11.53 12.31 -0.21
C ILE A 265 11.57 11.20 -1.28
N GLN A 266 12.64 10.41 -1.31
CA GLN A 266 12.80 9.27 -2.19
C GLN A 266 11.68 8.25 -1.99
N LEU A 267 11.41 7.82 -0.75
CA LEU A 267 10.32 6.88 -0.42
C LEU A 267 8.96 7.39 -0.92
N TYR A 268 8.68 8.67 -0.70
CA TYR A 268 7.45 9.28 -1.16
C TYR A 268 7.35 9.30 -2.67
N THR A 269 8.37 9.83 -3.35
CA THR A 269 8.34 10.02 -4.79
C THR A 269 8.42 8.70 -5.55
N ASP A 270 9.13 7.70 -5.03
CA ASP A 270 9.16 6.35 -5.58
C ASP A 270 7.77 5.69 -5.53
N PHE A 271 7.19 5.61 -4.35
CA PHE A 271 5.95 4.88 -4.18
C PHE A 271 4.71 5.65 -4.68
N ALA A 272 4.66 6.97 -4.48
CA ALA A 272 3.60 7.80 -5.05
C ALA A 272 3.68 7.81 -6.58
N GLY A 273 4.89 7.92 -7.15
CA GLY A 273 5.13 7.85 -8.58
C GLY A 273 4.63 6.53 -9.18
N TYR A 274 5.03 5.41 -8.59
CA TYR A 274 4.59 4.09 -9.02
C TYR A 274 3.06 3.92 -8.91
N SER A 275 2.47 4.32 -7.77
CA SER A 275 1.01 4.26 -7.56
C SER A 275 0.25 5.12 -8.57
N LEU A 276 0.75 6.32 -8.90
CA LEU A 276 0.12 7.20 -9.89
C LEU A 276 0.18 6.60 -11.30
N MET A 277 1.31 5.99 -11.68
CA MET A 277 1.41 5.29 -12.96
C MET A 277 0.44 4.11 -13.03
N ALA A 278 0.32 3.34 -11.95
CA ALA A 278 -0.62 2.22 -11.85
C ALA A 278 -2.08 2.68 -11.99
N ILE A 279 -2.48 3.70 -11.22
CA ILE A 279 -3.84 4.28 -11.27
C ILE A 279 -4.09 4.91 -12.64
N GLY A 280 -3.09 5.63 -13.18
CA GLY A 280 -3.17 6.26 -14.49
C GLY A 280 -3.33 5.24 -15.62
N ALA A 281 -2.56 4.15 -15.60
CA ALA A 281 -2.70 3.06 -16.57
C ALA A 281 -4.09 2.41 -16.50
N ALA A 282 -4.61 2.15 -15.30
CA ALA A 282 -5.98 1.68 -15.13
C ALA A 282 -7.01 2.67 -15.66
N ALA A 283 -6.84 3.97 -15.36
CA ALA A 283 -7.75 5.04 -15.79
C ALA A 283 -7.80 5.20 -17.32
N THR A 284 -6.66 5.08 -18.02
CA THR A 284 -6.64 5.11 -19.49
C THR A 284 -7.40 3.93 -20.11
N LEU A 285 -7.46 2.81 -19.39
CA LEU A 285 -8.23 1.63 -19.76
C LEU A 285 -9.68 1.69 -19.25
N GLY A 286 -10.14 2.80 -18.67
CA GLY A 286 -11.51 2.99 -18.20
C GLY A 286 -11.78 2.49 -16.77
N TYR A 287 -10.76 2.11 -15.99
CA TYR A 287 -10.91 1.60 -14.62
C TYR A 287 -10.47 2.63 -13.59
N ASN A 288 -11.30 2.89 -12.59
CA ASN A 288 -11.02 3.84 -11.54
C ASN A 288 -10.50 3.12 -10.27
N LEU A 289 -9.21 3.26 -9.99
CA LEU A 289 -8.59 2.71 -8.79
C LEU A 289 -8.50 3.78 -7.69
N LYS A 290 -8.42 3.35 -6.43
CA LYS A 290 -8.27 4.25 -5.28
C LYS A 290 -6.87 4.86 -5.22
N GLN A 291 -6.80 6.10 -4.75
CA GLN A 291 -5.53 6.76 -4.47
C GLN A 291 -4.82 6.14 -3.28
N ASN A 292 -3.48 6.13 -3.35
CA ASN A 292 -2.62 5.62 -2.29
C ASN A 292 -1.97 6.74 -1.47
N PHE A 293 -1.85 7.94 -2.03
CA PHE A 293 -1.18 9.08 -1.41
C PHE A 293 -1.98 10.37 -1.56
N HIS A 294 -1.91 11.22 -0.51
CA HIS A 294 -2.51 12.54 -0.52
C HIS A 294 -1.63 13.53 0.27
N ASN A 295 -0.57 14.05 -0.35
CA ASN A 295 0.37 15.04 0.20
C ASN A 295 0.81 14.70 1.64
N PRO A 296 1.45 13.53 1.89
CA PRO A 296 1.65 13.01 3.24
C PRO A 296 2.56 13.89 4.12
N TYR A 297 3.51 14.61 3.54
CA TYR A 297 4.43 15.46 4.31
C TYR A 297 3.85 16.82 4.73
N PHE A 298 2.59 17.09 4.38
CA PHE A 298 1.80 18.19 4.95
C PHE A 298 0.93 17.77 6.15
N SER A 299 1.21 16.61 6.72
CA SER A 299 0.50 16.07 7.88
C SER A 299 0.83 16.84 9.16
N ILE A 300 -0.18 17.02 10.02
CA ILE A 300 -0.07 17.73 11.31
C ILE A 300 0.08 16.79 12.50
N GLY A 301 0.38 15.53 12.28
CA GLY A 301 0.59 14.47 13.27
C GLY A 301 0.65 13.10 12.62
N ILE A 302 1.04 12.08 13.40
CA ILE A 302 1.21 10.70 12.92
C ILE A 302 -0.10 10.10 12.43
N THR A 303 -1.21 10.38 13.10
CA THR A 303 -2.53 9.91 12.66
C THR A 303 -2.93 10.50 11.31
N ASP A 304 -2.69 11.81 11.09
CA ASP A 304 -2.96 12.47 9.82
C ASP A 304 -2.03 11.94 8.71
N PHE A 305 -0.76 11.62 9.04
CA PHE A 305 0.18 11.01 8.12
C PHE A 305 -0.36 9.68 7.57
N TRP A 306 -0.82 8.77 8.41
CA TRP A 306 -1.36 7.48 7.99
C TRP A 306 -2.72 7.55 7.27
N HIS A 307 -3.43 8.67 7.36
CA HIS A 307 -4.59 8.96 6.50
C HIS A 307 -4.20 9.43 5.09
N ARG A 308 -2.91 9.78 4.87
CA ARG A 308 -2.38 10.35 3.64
C ARG A 308 -1.30 9.48 2.98
N TRP A 309 -0.66 8.60 3.73
CA TRP A 309 0.36 7.65 3.31
C TRP A 309 -0.22 6.26 3.15
N HIS A 310 0.06 5.63 2.01
CA HIS A 310 -0.35 4.24 1.69
C HIS A 310 -1.79 3.93 2.13
N ILE A 311 -2.73 4.77 1.68
CA ILE A 311 -4.13 4.82 2.14
C ILE A 311 -4.81 3.45 2.02
N THR A 312 -4.55 2.71 0.94
CA THR A 312 -5.20 1.41 0.73
C THR A 312 -4.72 0.34 1.72
N LEU A 313 -3.43 0.36 2.11
CA LEU A 313 -2.89 -0.49 3.18
C LEU A 313 -3.46 -0.07 4.55
N ALA A 314 -3.46 1.21 4.86
CA ALA A 314 -4.01 1.72 6.12
C ALA A 314 -5.49 1.33 6.30
N HIS A 315 -6.27 1.40 5.21
CA HIS A 315 -7.66 0.93 5.22
C HIS A 315 -7.75 -0.60 5.34
N TRP A 316 -6.84 -1.36 4.74
CA TRP A 316 -6.80 -2.81 4.87
C TRP A 316 -6.53 -3.22 6.33
N LEU A 317 -5.49 -2.68 6.94
CA LEU A 317 -5.13 -2.93 8.34
C LEU A 317 -6.25 -2.52 9.31
N ARG A 318 -6.89 -1.37 9.06
CA ARG A 318 -8.06 -0.93 9.84
C ARG A 318 -9.20 -1.95 9.79
N ASP A 319 -9.58 -2.40 8.58
CA ASP A 319 -10.81 -3.17 8.36
C ASP A 319 -10.65 -4.66 8.73
N TYR A 320 -9.43 -5.21 8.60
CA TYR A 320 -9.20 -6.64 8.82
C TYR A 320 -8.40 -6.95 10.10
N ILE A 321 -7.77 -5.95 10.73
CA ILE A 321 -7.06 -6.14 12.01
C ILE A 321 -7.63 -5.25 13.10
N TYR A 322 -7.58 -3.92 12.96
CA TYR A 322 -7.96 -3.01 14.02
C TYR A 322 -9.42 -3.12 14.44
N ILE A 323 -10.37 -3.15 13.49
CA ILE A 323 -11.81 -3.25 13.77
C ILE A 323 -12.16 -4.62 14.40
N PRO A 324 -11.68 -5.78 13.90
CA PRO A 324 -11.93 -7.08 14.53
C PRO A 324 -11.39 -7.22 15.96
N LEU A 325 -10.30 -6.52 16.30
CA LEU A 325 -9.77 -6.46 17.67
C LEU A 325 -10.63 -5.63 18.64
N GLY A 326 -11.70 -4.97 18.13
CA GLY A 326 -12.59 -4.10 18.87
C GLY A 326 -12.49 -2.63 18.46
N GLY A 327 -11.51 -2.25 17.65
CA GLY A 327 -11.33 -0.90 17.13
C GLY A 327 -11.26 0.16 18.23
N SER A 328 -12.04 1.23 18.07
CA SER A 328 -12.17 2.32 19.07
C SER A 328 -13.37 2.14 20.02
N ARG A 329 -14.17 1.08 19.82
CA ARG A 329 -15.39 0.83 20.62
C ARG A 329 -15.13 -0.07 21.83
N CYS A 330 -13.98 0.10 22.49
CA CYS A 330 -13.54 -0.67 23.65
C CYS A 330 -12.88 0.27 24.68
N SER A 331 -12.42 -0.26 25.80
CA SER A 331 -11.73 0.53 26.83
C SER A 331 -10.48 1.21 26.25
N LYS A 332 -10.05 2.34 26.85
CA LYS A 332 -8.88 3.08 26.40
C LYS A 332 -7.62 2.22 26.31
N LYS A 333 -7.35 1.40 27.35
CA LYS A 333 -6.19 0.48 27.37
C LYS A 333 -6.23 -0.52 26.21
N ARG A 334 -7.39 -1.16 25.98
CA ARG A 334 -7.59 -2.09 24.87
C ARG A 334 -7.42 -1.40 23.51
N ASN A 335 -7.91 -0.18 23.38
CA ASN A 335 -7.74 0.59 22.15
C ASN A 335 -6.26 0.92 21.85
N TYR A 336 -5.47 1.26 22.85
CA TYR A 336 -4.03 1.47 22.70
C TYR A 336 -3.32 0.18 22.27
N ALA A 337 -3.64 -0.94 22.90
CA ALA A 337 -3.13 -2.24 22.46
C ALA A 337 -3.53 -2.58 21.02
N ASN A 338 -4.78 -2.33 20.60
CA ASN A 338 -5.24 -2.54 19.23
C ASN A 338 -4.42 -1.72 18.21
N ILE A 339 -4.07 -0.48 18.54
CA ILE A 339 -3.21 0.37 17.70
C ILE A 339 -1.82 -0.26 17.59
N LEU A 340 -1.19 -0.60 18.72
CA LEU A 340 0.15 -1.19 18.74
C LEU A 340 0.20 -2.52 17.96
N ILE A 341 -0.76 -3.41 18.14
CA ILE A 341 -0.86 -4.68 17.41
C ILE A 341 -1.01 -4.41 15.90
N THR A 342 -1.87 -3.46 15.52
CA THR A 342 -2.07 -3.13 14.10
C THR A 342 -0.80 -2.63 13.45
N PHE A 343 -0.04 -1.79 14.14
CA PHE A 343 1.23 -1.26 13.63
C PHE A 343 2.36 -2.29 13.69
N ALA A 344 2.39 -3.18 14.67
CA ALA A 344 3.32 -4.32 14.69
C ALA A 344 3.09 -5.23 13.48
N VAL A 345 1.83 -5.55 13.16
CA VAL A 345 1.49 -6.33 11.94
C VAL A 345 1.88 -5.56 10.67
N SER A 346 1.71 -4.23 10.65
CA SER A 346 2.19 -3.40 9.54
C SER A 346 3.71 -3.52 9.36
N GLY A 347 4.47 -3.45 10.45
CA GLY A 347 5.93 -3.61 10.42
C GLY A 347 6.32 -4.99 9.90
N ILE A 348 5.75 -6.05 10.43
CA ILE A 348 5.97 -7.43 9.96
C ILE A 348 5.67 -7.52 8.45
N TRP A 349 4.56 -6.97 7.97
CA TRP A 349 4.18 -7.03 6.56
C TRP A 349 5.22 -6.36 5.63
N HIS A 350 5.87 -5.27 6.07
CA HIS A 350 6.87 -4.56 5.28
C HIS A 350 8.12 -5.40 5.04
N GLY A 351 8.64 -6.10 6.04
CA GLY A 351 9.85 -6.89 5.85
C GLY A 351 10.12 -7.91 6.96
N ALA A 352 10.90 -8.91 6.59
CA ALA A 352 11.38 -9.97 7.48
C ALA A 352 12.64 -9.51 8.22
N ASN A 353 12.54 -8.44 9.02
CA ASN A 353 13.64 -7.91 9.83
C ASN A 353 13.08 -7.25 11.09
N TRP A 354 13.82 -7.30 12.18
CA TRP A 354 13.49 -6.65 13.44
C TRP A 354 13.35 -5.13 13.33
N THR A 355 14.10 -4.49 12.45
CA THR A 355 14.02 -3.04 12.20
C THR A 355 12.64 -2.61 11.73
N PHE A 356 11.96 -3.40 10.88
CA PHE A 356 10.59 -3.13 10.46
C PHE A 356 9.58 -3.28 11.60
N ILE A 357 9.79 -4.26 12.50
CA ILE A 357 8.93 -4.45 13.67
C ILE A 357 9.05 -3.26 14.61
N VAL A 358 10.28 -2.82 14.90
CA VAL A 358 10.56 -1.63 15.72
C VAL A 358 9.96 -0.38 15.07
N TRP A 359 10.16 -0.19 13.76
CA TRP A 359 9.55 0.91 13.00
C TRP A 359 8.02 0.94 13.14
N GLY A 360 7.36 -0.20 12.97
CA GLY A 360 5.92 -0.30 13.15
C GLY A 360 5.48 0.03 14.57
N LEU A 361 6.12 -0.58 15.59
CA LEU A 361 5.81 -0.32 16.98
C LEU A 361 6.00 1.15 17.39
N LEU A 362 7.05 1.81 16.89
CA LEU A 362 7.29 3.25 17.12
C LEU A 362 6.19 4.12 16.52
N HIS A 363 5.76 3.83 15.28
CA HIS A 363 4.60 4.50 14.68
C HIS A 363 3.33 4.31 15.51
N GLY A 364 3.07 3.08 15.98
CA GLY A 364 1.95 2.78 16.87
C GLY A 364 2.04 3.53 18.21
N LEU A 365 3.23 3.57 18.81
CA LEU A 365 3.50 4.27 20.06
C LEU A 365 3.22 5.77 19.93
N PHE A 366 3.79 6.44 18.92
CA PHE A 366 3.56 7.87 18.69
C PHE A 366 2.09 8.17 18.38
N GLN A 367 1.37 7.28 17.71
CA GLN A 367 -0.06 7.46 17.52
C GLN A 367 -0.86 7.31 18.82
N VAL A 368 -0.44 6.41 19.72
CA VAL A 368 -1.03 6.29 21.07
C VAL A 368 -0.73 7.57 21.89
N ILE A 369 0.50 8.06 21.88
CA ILE A 369 0.88 9.32 22.57
C ILE A 369 0.05 10.50 22.03
N GLU A 370 -0.03 10.65 20.71
CA GLU A 370 -0.86 11.70 20.07
C GLU A 370 -2.33 11.63 20.55
N LYS A 371 -2.85 10.41 20.68
CA LYS A 371 -4.21 10.17 21.17
C LYS A 371 -4.37 10.48 22.66
N MET A 372 -3.39 10.10 23.49
CA MET A 372 -3.38 10.39 24.93
C MET A 372 -3.35 11.89 25.19
N LEU A 373 -2.58 12.63 24.39
CA LEU A 373 -2.46 14.09 24.47
C LEU A 373 -3.68 14.83 23.86
N GLY A 374 -4.64 14.10 23.28
CA GLY A 374 -5.82 14.71 22.65
C GLY A 374 -5.52 15.55 21.41
N LEU A 375 -4.34 15.32 20.78
CA LEU A 375 -3.87 16.07 19.61
C LEU A 375 -4.51 15.60 18.30
N GLN A 376 -5.21 14.46 18.33
CA GLN A 376 -5.98 13.96 17.18
C GLN A 376 -7.18 14.90 16.94
N LYS A 377 -7.42 15.24 15.67
CA LYS A 377 -8.65 15.97 15.31
C LYS A 377 -9.88 15.17 15.79
N LYS A 378 -10.77 15.81 16.56
CA LYS A 378 -12.12 15.28 16.78
C LYS A 378 -12.75 15.06 15.40
N LYS A 379 -13.22 13.83 15.12
CA LYS A 379 -14.07 13.58 13.96
C LYS A 379 -15.23 14.56 14.00
N GLU A 380 -15.35 15.44 13.02
CA GLU A 380 -16.62 16.03 12.68
C GLU A 380 -17.54 14.85 12.35
N SER A 381 -18.62 14.76 13.11
CA SER A 381 -19.61 13.69 13.06
C SER A 381 -20.10 13.49 11.64
N GLN A 382 -20.04 12.24 11.19
CA GLN A 382 -20.86 11.63 10.13
C GLN A 382 -20.94 12.39 8.79
N LEU A 383 -19.95 12.14 7.93
CA LEU A 383 -20.18 12.22 6.50
C LEU A 383 -20.38 10.80 5.97
N SER A 384 -21.50 10.58 5.27
CA SER A 384 -21.85 9.31 4.63
C SER A 384 -20.80 8.96 3.55
N SER A 385 -20.70 7.69 3.18
CA SER A 385 -19.74 7.19 2.18
C SER A 385 -19.85 7.85 0.79
N THR A 386 -20.98 8.48 0.49
CA THR A 386 -21.24 9.28 -0.72
C THR A 386 -20.64 10.68 -0.68
N ASP A 387 -20.35 11.21 0.52
CA ASP A 387 -19.79 12.56 0.67
C ASP A 387 -18.25 12.59 0.62
N ILE A 388 -17.60 11.42 0.60
CA ILE A 388 -16.12 11.33 0.58
C ILE A 388 -15.55 11.81 -0.76
N GLU A 389 -16.23 11.57 -1.89
CA GLU A 389 -15.79 12.06 -3.20
C GLU A 389 -16.00 13.56 -3.37
N SER A 390 -17.07 14.13 -2.80
CA SER A 390 -17.34 15.57 -2.85
C SER A 390 -16.60 16.36 -1.75
N SER A 391 -16.27 15.75 -0.62
CA SER A 391 -15.53 16.40 0.48
C SER A 391 -14.02 16.42 0.28
N ALA A 392 -13.47 15.62 -0.66
CA ALA A 392 -12.08 15.71 -1.09
C ALA A 392 -11.74 17.09 -1.70
N LEU A 393 -12.74 17.85 -2.13
CA LEU A 393 -12.56 19.18 -2.73
C LEU A 393 -12.67 20.35 -1.73
N LYS A 394 -13.04 20.11 -0.47
CA LYS A 394 -13.03 21.19 0.55
C LYS A 394 -11.61 21.30 1.14
N PRO A 395 -10.96 22.47 1.03
CA PRO A 395 -9.62 22.65 1.57
C PRO A 395 -9.63 22.43 3.08
N ARG A 396 -9.16 21.26 3.52
CA ARG A 396 -8.95 20.90 4.95
C ARG A 396 -8.02 21.89 5.67
N TYR A 397 -7.40 22.77 4.91
CA TYR A 397 -6.37 23.70 5.35
C TYR A 397 -6.90 24.85 6.24
N PHE A 398 -8.16 25.24 6.17
CA PHE A 398 -8.68 26.50 6.75
C PHE A 398 -9.17 26.44 8.19
N SER A 399 -9.17 25.29 8.85
CA SER A 399 -9.84 25.13 10.17
C SER A 399 -8.99 25.44 11.41
N MET A 400 -7.69 25.79 11.30
CA MET A 400 -6.90 26.14 12.49
C MET A 400 -6.66 27.65 12.58
N LYS A 401 -7.06 28.25 13.71
CA LYS A 401 -6.94 29.70 14.02
C LYS A 401 -5.47 30.22 14.00
N ASN A 402 -4.48 29.33 14.19
CA ASN A 402 -3.07 29.73 14.28
C ASN A 402 -2.22 28.99 13.22
N ARG A 403 -1.84 29.71 12.16
CA ARG A 403 -1.03 29.19 11.04
C ARG A 403 0.38 28.75 11.49
N SER A 404 0.96 29.47 12.47
CA SER A 404 2.31 29.17 12.97
C SER A 404 2.35 27.84 13.70
N ILE A 405 1.37 27.55 14.56
CA ILE A 405 1.25 26.26 15.27
C ILE A 405 1.09 25.11 14.26
N ARG A 406 0.33 25.34 13.22
CA ARG A 406 0.15 24.33 12.17
C ARG A 406 1.46 24.04 11.44
N LEU A 407 2.19 25.08 11.01
CA LEU A 407 3.48 24.92 10.35
C LEU A 407 4.46 24.18 11.26
N ALA A 408 4.55 24.57 12.54
CA ALA A 408 5.39 23.90 13.52
C ALA A 408 5.04 22.40 13.64
N ARG A 409 3.74 22.06 13.65
CA ARG A 409 3.29 20.66 13.69
C ARG A 409 3.64 19.89 12.42
N ILE A 410 3.54 20.50 11.24
CA ILE A 410 3.95 19.89 9.96
C ILE A 410 5.44 19.57 10.00
N VAL A 411 6.27 20.55 10.37
CA VAL A 411 7.72 20.39 10.45
C VAL A 411 8.10 19.30 11.46
N LEU A 412 7.52 19.36 12.67
CA LEU A 412 7.77 18.35 13.70
C LEU A 412 7.35 16.94 13.24
N THR A 413 6.20 16.81 12.59
CA THR A 413 5.73 15.53 12.08
C THR A 413 6.65 15.01 10.97
N PHE A 414 7.11 15.89 10.06
CA PHE A 414 8.04 15.52 9.00
C PHE A 414 9.34 14.98 9.57
N PHE A 415 9.98 15.69 10.52
CA PHE A 415 11.22 15.22 11.13
C PHE A 415 11.02 13.93 11.92
N LEU A 416 9.94 13.81 12.69
CA LEU A 416 9.64 12.57 13.40
C LEU A 416 9.52 11.38 12.44
N ILE A 417 8.80 11.53 11.33
CA ILE A 417 8.69 10.51 10.29
C ILE A 417 10.05 10.23 9.66
N THR A 418 10.87 11.25 9.39
CA THR A 418 12.22 11.09 8.84
C THR A 418 13.11 10.23 9.75
N PHE A 419 13.08 10.45 11.07
CA PHE A 419 13.81 9.60 12.01
C PHE A 419 13.27 8.16 12.04
N LEU A 420 11.98 7.98 11.93
CA LEU A 420 11.40 6.62 11.85
C LEU A 420 11.80 5.89 10.56
N TRP A 421 11.98 6.61 9.45
CA TRP A 421 12.49 6.03 8.21
C TRP A 421 13.93 5.53 8.28
N ILE A 422 14.75 5.97 9.26
CA ILE A 422 16.10 5.43 9.49
C ILE A 422 16.00 3.94 9.84
N PHE A 423 15.08 3.54 10.73
CA PHE A 423 14.85 2.12 11.05
C PHE A 423 14.37 1.34 9.83
N PHE A 424 13.63 1.96 8.93
CA PHE A 424 13.17 1.32 7.70
C PHE A 424 14.30 1.10 6.68
N ARG A 425 15.36 1.92 6.70
CA ARG A 425 16.51 1.86 5.77
C ARG A 425 17.61 0.93 6.25
N MET A 426 17.88 0.89 7.55
CA MET A 426 19.00 0.15 8.11
C MET A 426 18.69 -1.34 8.28
N ASN A 427 19.75 -2.15 8.21
CA ASN A 427 19.63 -3.61 8.28
C ASN A 427 19.53 -4.12 9.72
N THR A 428 20.16 -3.44 10.70
CA THR A 428 20.10 -3.79 12.12
C THR A 428 19.58 -2.62 12.94
N ILE A 429 19.07 -2.92 14.15
CA ILE A 429 18.63 -1.90 15.10
C ILE A 429 19.84 -1.09 15.60
N GLU A 430 20.98 -1.76 15.78
CA GLU A 430 22.23 -1.14 16.19
C GLU A 430 22.73 -0.12 15.17
N ASP A 431 22.74 -0.48 13.87
CA ASP A 431 23.10 0.44 12.80
C ASP A 431 22.19 1.67 12.77
N ALA A 432 20.88 1.45 12.91
CA ALA A 432 19.91 2.56 12.96
C ALA A 432 20.20 3.49 14.14
N TRP A 433 20.57 2.92 15.29
CA TRP A 433 20.93 3.71 16.48
C TRP A 433 22.23 4.49 16.28
N ILE A 434 23.27 3.86 15.72
CA ILE A 434 24.55 4.52 15.39
C ILE A 434 24.32 5.71 14.45
N VAL A 435 23.49 5.54 13.41
CA VAL A 435 23.14 6.64 12.49
C VAL A 435 22.48 7.79 13.25
N ILE A 436 21.51 7.50 14.12
CA ILE A 436 20.83 8.52 14.92
C ILE A 436 21.82 9.22 15.87
N GLU A 437 22.66 8.47 16.59
CA GLU A 437 23.67 9.01 17.48
C GLU A 437 24.63 9.96 16.74
N LYS A 438 25.15 9.55 15.59
CA LYS A 438 26.05 10.37 14.77
C LYS A 438 25.37 11.66 14.29
N ILE A 439 24.10 11.64 13.94
CA ILE A 439 23.35 12.85 13.56
C ILE A 439 23.37 13.91 14.68
N PHE A 440 23.34 13.49 15.96
CA PHE A 440 23.28 14.41 17.08
C PHE A 440 24.67 14.74 17.72
N THR A 441 25.68 13.89 17.51
CA THR A 441 26.97 14.03 18.18
C THR A 441 28.11 14.51 17.27
N SER A 442 28.02 14.31 15.97
CA SER A 442 29.05 14.69 15.00
C SER A 442 29.11 16.21 14.88
N GLN A 443 30.34 16.76 14.99
CA GLN A 443 30.61 18.20 14.83
C GLN A 443 30.93 18.58 13.37
N ASP A 444 31.22 17.61 12.51
CA ASP A 444 31.57 17.86 11.11
C ASP A 444 30.36 18.22 10.28
N MET A 445 30.44 19.36 9.57
CA MET A 445 29.35 19.84 8.72
C MET A 445 29.69 19.68 7.25
N HIS A 446 29.19 18.58 6.63
CA HIS A 446 29.27 18.32 5.19
C HIS A 446 27.87 18.07 4.64
N PHE A 447 27.34 19.03 3.87
CA PHE A 447 25.97 18.96 3.33
C PHE A 447 25.90 18.66 1.84
N GLY A 448 27.02 18.44 1.16
CA GLY A 448 27.09 18.30 -0.29
C GLY A 448 26.83 16.88 -0.79
N ILE A 449 25.58 16.38 -0.67
CA ILE A 449 25.26 14.99 -1.02
C ILE A 449 24.82 14.84 -2.46
N CYS A 450 24.09 15.81 -3.06
CA CYS A 450 23.59 15.67 -4.40
C CYS A 450 23.68 16.95 -5.23
N GLU A 451 23.50 16.80 -6.54
CA GLU A 451 23.56 17.91 -7.50
C GLU A 451 22.45 18.93 -7.28
N LYS A 452 22.80 20.22 -7.43
CA LYS A 452 21.90 21.36 -7.11
C LYS A 452 20.56 21.33 -7.83
N PHE A 453 20.48 20.83 -9.06
CA PHE A 453 19.24 20.79 -9.81
C PHE A 453 18.19 19.84 -9.19
N ILE A 454 18.61 18.80 -8.44
CA ILE A 454 17.69 17.87 -7.77
C ILE A 454 16.85 18.63 -6.73
N TYR A 455 17.46 19.55 -6.00
CA TYR A 455 16.74 20.38 -5.01
C TYR A 455 15.66 21.24 -5.67
N VAL A 456 15.89 21.70 -6.92
CA VAL A 456 14.88 22.44 -7.70
C VAL A 456 13.69 21.54 -8.02
N PHE A 457 13.93 20.30 -8.45
CA PHE A 457 12.84 19.35 -8.72
C PHE A 457 12.09 18.94 -7.46
N ILE A 458 12.79 18.75 -6.35
CA ILE A 458 12.17 18.52 -5.04
C ILE A 458 11.26 19.70 -4.66
N ALA A 459 11.75 20.93 -4.79
CA ALA A 459 10.95 22.12 -4.54
C ALA A 459 9.69 22.17 -5.40
N ILE A 460 9.76 21.81 -6.70
CA ILE A 460 8.60 21.72 -7.59
C ILE A 460 7.55 20.72 -7.07
N VAL A 461 7.98 19.56 -6.54
CA VAL A 461 7.04 18.60 -5.95
C VAL A 461 6.33 19.19 -4.73
N PHE A 462 7.09 19.77 -3.80
CA PHE A 462 6.49 20.36 -2.61
C PHE A 462 5.61 21.58 -2.91
N ILE A 463 5.98 22.41 -3.88
CA ILE A 463 5.14 23.53 -4.34
C ILE A 463 3.84 23.01 -4.96
N LYS A 464 3.91 21.98 -5.81
CA LYS A 464 2.71 21.36 -6.39
C LYS A 464 1.82 20.77 -5.31
N ASP A 465 2.38 20.02 -4.35
CA ASP A 465 1.61 19.43 -3.25
C ASP A 465 1.01 20.51 -2.32
N LEU A 466 1.71 21.63 -2.12
CA LEU A 466 1.20 22.79 -1.40
C LEU A 466 0.02 23.45 -2.15
N ILE A 467 0.12 23.57 -3.48
CA ILE A 467 -0.97 24.08 -4.32
C ILE A 467 -2.19 23.17 -4.17
N ASP A 468 -2.02 21.86 -4.21
CA ASP A 468 -3.11 20.90 -4.04
C ASP A 468 -3.76 20.98 -2.65
N GLU A 469 -2.98 21.28 -1.60
CA GLU A 469 -3.50 21.47 -0.25
C GLU A 469 -4.28 22.79 -0.06
N ILE A 470 -3.80 23.90 -0.67
CA ILE A 470 -4.34 25.23 -0.41
C ILE A 470 -5.38 25.62 -1.47
N ARG A 471 -5.06 25.40 -2.75
CA ARG A 471 -5.86 25.84 -3.89
C ARG A 471 -5.83 24.80 -5.02
N PRO A 472 -6.56 23.70 -4.91
CA PRO A 472 -6.58 22.63 -5.94
C PRO A 472 -6.96 23.15 -7.33
N SER A 473 -7.77 24.21 -7.41
CA SER A 473 -8.14 24.87 -8.68
C SER A 473 -6.95 25.52 -9.42
N CYS A 474 -5.86 25.81 -8.72
CA CYS A 474 -4.63 26.36 -9.30
C CYS A 474 -3.63 25.28 -9.72
N ASN A 475 -3.97 23.99 -9.58
CA ASN A 475 -3.09 22.90 -9.99
C ASN A 475 -2.72 23.07 -11.49
N PRO A 476 -1.42 23.10 -11.83
CA PRO A 476 -0.97 23.36 -13.20
C PRO A 476 -1.50 22.35 -14.23
N PHE A 477 -1.70 21.09 -13.85
CA PHE A 477 -2.25 20.04 -14.71
C PHE A 477 -3.72 20.25 -15.09
N TYR A 478 -4.46 20.98 -14.26
CA TYR A 478 -5.91 21.21 -14.41
C TYR A 478 -6.26 22.70 -14.51
N HIS A 479 -5.25 23.56 -14.69
CA HIS A 479 -5.44 24.99 -14.76
C HIS A 479 -6.39 25.40 -15.90
N SER A 480 -7.22 26.43 -15.71
CA SER A 480 -8.20 26.90 -16.71
C SER A 480 -7.54 27.34 -18.01
N LYS A 481 -6.38 28.02 -17.93
CA LYS A 481 -5.63 28.51 -19.11
C LYS A 481 -4.89 27.34 -19.79
N THR A 482 -5.20 27.10 -21.06
CA THR A 482 -4.62 26.01 -21.86
C THR A 482 -3.10 26.07 -21.97
N TRP A 483 -2.52 27.27 -22.15
CA TRP A 483 -1.08 27.41 -22.28
C TRP A 483 -0.32 26.99 -21.01
N VAL A 484 -0.89 27.21 -19.80
CA VAL A 484 -0.29 26.75 -18.53
C VAL A 484 -0.23 25.24 -18.50
N ARG A 485 -1.31 24.56 -18.90
CA ARG A 485 -1.33 23.09 -18.95
C ARG A 485 -0.28 22.54 -19.91
N TRP A 486 -0.22 23.08 -21.13
CA TRP A 486 0.76 22.64 -22.14
C TRP A 486 2.20 22.94 -21.74
N ALA A 487 2.48 24.12 -21.16
CA ALA A 487 3.79 24.44 -20.62
C ALA A 487 4.20 23.44 -19.51
N THR A 488 3.26 23.07 -18.64
CA THR A 488 3.51 22.07 -17.59
C THR A 488 3.82 20.69 -18.18
N TYR A 489 3.02 20.23 -19.15
CA TYR A 489 3.26 18.93 -19.79
C TYR A 489 4.61 18.89 -20.51
N LEU A 490 4.93 19.93 -21.26
CA LEU A 490 6.20 20.04 -21.98
C LEU A 490 7.39 20.07 -21.00
N PHE A 491 7.30 20.88 -19.95
CA PHE A 491 8.33 20.97 -18.92
C PHE A 491 8.58 19.60 -18.26
N ILE A 492 7.52 18.92 -17.82
CA ILE A 492 7.64 17.60 -17.16
C ILE A 492 8.20 16.58 -18.14
N PHE A 493 7.67 16.52 -19.36
CA PHE A 493 8.14 15.58 -20.39
C PHE A 493 9.63 15.81 -20.74
N THR A 494 10.04 17.06 -20.94
CA THR A 494 11.43 17.41 -21.20
C THR A 494 12.33 17.07 -20.00
N SER A 495 11.86 17.31 -18.78
CA SER A 495 12.59 16.92 -17.57
C SER A 495 12.80 15.40 -17.49
N ILE A 496 11.79 14.59 -17.86
CA ILE A 496 11.93 13.13 -17.93
C ILE A 496 12.98 12.72 -18.96
N LEU A 497 12.99 13.34 -20.14
CA LEU A 497 13.94 13.01 -21.18
C LEU A 497 15.39 13.39 -20.83
N LEU A 498 15.59 14.56 -20.21
CA LEU A 498 16.93 15.09 -19.92
C LEU A 498 17.52 14.56 -18.62
N PHE A 499 16.69 14.34 -17.59
CA PHE A 499 17.13 14.02 -16.24
C PHE A 499 16.66 12.66 -15.72
N GLY A 500 15.81 11.97 -16.49
CA GLY A 500 15.28 10.66 -16.08
C GLY A 500 16.36 9.59 -16.03
N VAL A 501 16.33 8.79 -14.98
CA VAL A 501 17.16 7.59 -14.82
C VAL A 501 16.25 6.39 -15.05
N PHE A 502 16.46 5.70 -16.19
CA PHE A 502 15.65 4.55 -16.60
C PHE A 502 16.36 3.26 -16.26
N ASP A 503 15.61 2.21 -15.95
CA ASP A 503 16.10 0.87 -15.60
C ASP A 503 17.14 0.83 -14.45
N ALA A 504 17.27 1.90 -13.67
CA ALA A 504 18.34 2.08 -12.67
C ALA A 504 18.03 1.46 -11.30
N GLY A 505 16.90 0.82 -11.10
CA GLY A 505 16.65 0.22 -9.80
C GLY A 505 15.30 -0.47 -9.69
N GLN A 506 15.25 -1.48 -8.86
CA GLN A 506 13.98 -2.07 -8.44
C GLN A 506 13.23 -1.07 -7.57
N PHE A 507 11.90 -1.07 -7.68
CA PHE A 507 11.01 -0.38 -6.76
C PHE A 507 11.41 -0.69 -5.30
N ILE A 508 11.53 0.32 -4.44
CA ILE A 508 12.06 0.16 -3.07
C ILE A 508 11.34 -0.96 -2.32
N TYR A 509 10.01 -1.03 -2.41
CA TYR A 509 9.21 -2.11 -1.78
C TYR A 509 9.39 -3.50 -2.43
N ALA A 510 10.08 -3.62 -3.54
CA ALA A 510 10.44 -4.93 -4.13
C ALA A 510 11.77 -5.47 -3.57
N ARG A 511 12.48 -4.66 -2.78
CA ARG A 511 13.73 -5.06 -2.09
C ARG A 511 13.47 -5.73 -0.73
N PHE A 512 12.24 -5.59 -0.18
CA PHE A 512 11.86 -6.06 1.16
C PHE A 512 10.97 -7.31 1.15
#